data_cb77ee12e905a66df506501424f92cf7
#
_entry.id   cb77ee12e905a66df506501424f92cf7
#
_cell.length_a   1.000
_cell.length_b   1.000
_cell.length_c   1.000
_cell.angle_alpha   90.00
_cell.angle_beta   90.00
_cell.angle_gamma   90.00
#
_symmetry.space_group_name_H-M   'P 1'
#
loop_
_entity.id
_entity.type
_entity.pdbx_description
1 polymer ?
#
loop_
_entity_poly.entity_id
_entity_poly.type
_entity_poly.pdbx_seq_one_letter_code
_entity_poly.pdbx_strand_id
1 'polypeptide(L)'
;WFQQGDGGAFYIKLYNDDSGMPGDEFYSSVMAGGLADGWNTKDLSDQGIAVSDDFWIGAKEFSSSSPYGLDTDSNAGVSYSRVGSAGDWTSIDGNLMMRIYLDCGENCDGGGEPNCTAGDINSDGIINVLDIVSTVNFIMNLATPNDDQACAADYNGDGTINVLDIVSLVGIITGG
;
A
#
# COMPACT_ATOMS: atom_id res chain seq x y z
N TRP A 1 -8.96 4.46 -6.37
CA TRP A 1 -10.10 5.18 -5.78
C TRP A 1 -10.67 6.16 -6.78
N PHE A 2 -11.99 6.20 -6.95
CA PHE A 2 -12.69 7.10 -7.87
C PHE A 2 -13.59 8.03 -7.08
N GLN A 3 -13.69 9.27 -7.53
CA GLN A 3 -14.59 10.25 -6.98
C GLN A 3 -15.71 10.53 -7.99
N GLN A 4 -16.95 10.15 -7.63
CA GLN A 4 -18.18 10.25 -8.42
C GLN A 4 -18.32 9.33 -9.64
N GLY A 5 -19.12 8.35 -9.47
CA GLY A 5 -19.98 7.42 -10.21
C GLY A 5 -19.92 7.23 -11.72
N ASP A 6 -19.10 7.90 -12.48
CA ASP A 6 -18.98 7.78 -13.93
C ASP A 6 -17.58 7.35 -14.40
N GLY A 7 -16.88 6.54 -13.61
CA GLY A 7 -15.58 6.00 -14.00
C GLY A 7 -15.67 5.28 -15.35
N GLY A 8 -15.09 5.87 -16.39
CA GLY A 8 -14.93 5.23 -17.68
C GLY A 8 -13.97 4.04 -17.59
N ALA A 9 -14.01 3.15 -18.58
CA ALA A 9 -13.01 2.11 -18.70
C ALA A 9 -11.61 2.72 -18.87
N PHE A 10 -10.59 2.06 -18.33
CA PHE A 10 -9.20 2.45 -18.49
C PHE A 10 -8.28 1.22 -18.54
N TYR A 11 -7.05 1.40 -18.97
CA TYR A 11 -6.03 0.36 -18.86
C TYR A 11 -5.31 0.48 -17.51
N ILE A 12 -5.18 -0.64 -16.81
CA ILE A 12 -4.15 -0.82 -15.79
C ILE A 12 -2.87 -1.22 -16.52
N LYS A 13 -1.75 -0.61 -16.18
CA LYS A 13 -0.47 -0.83 -16.81
C LYS A 13 0.61 -1.03 -15.78
N LEU A 14 1.57 -1.90 -16.10
CA LEU A 14 2.79 -2.08 -15.31
C LEU A 14 3.99 -1.72 -16.19
N TYR A 15 4.94 -1.01 -15.58
CA TYR A 15 6.16 -0.55 -16.25
C TYR A 15 7.36 -0.98 -15.42
N ASN A 16 8.44 -1.35 -16.07
CA ASN A 16 9.73 -1.52 -15.41
C ASN A 16 10.20 -0.19 -14.83
N ASP A 17 11.06 -0.26 -13.80
CA ASP A 17 11.76 0.93 -13.34
C ASP A 17 12.88 1.31 -14.31
N ASP A 18 12.96 2.58 -14.65
CA ASP A 18 14.09 3.18 -15.36
C ASP A 18 14.66 4.33 -14.55
N SER A 19 15.58 3.99 -13.65
CA SER A 19 16.31 4.96 -12.82
C SER A 19 15.40 5.85 -11.96
N GLY A 20 14.36 5.28 -11.36
CA GLY A 20 13.40 5.97 -10.51
C GLY A 20 12.25 6.64 -11.27
N MET A 21 12.02 6.24 -12.51
CA MET A 21 10.89 6.67 -13.35
C MET A 21 10.26 5.48 -14.07
N PRO A 22 8.97 5.59 -14.50
CA PRO A 22 8.35 4.54 -15.29
C PRO A 22 9.06 4.37 -16.65
N GLY A 23 9.58 3.18 -16.91
CA GLY A 23 10.24 2.77 -18.14
C GLY A 23 9.32 2.10 -19.14
N ASP A 24 9.76 0.96 -19.67
CA ASP A 24 9.00 0.17 -20.66
C ASP A 24 7.79 -0.53 -20.03
N GLU A 25 6.66 -0.51 -20.75
CA GLU A 25 5.45 -1.21 -20.37
C GLU A 25 5.64 -2.72 -20.59
N PHE A 26 5.43 -3.53 -19.54
CA PHE A 26 5.50 -4.99 -19.66
C PHE A 26 4.16 -5.69 -19.46
N TYR A 27 3.13 -4.98 -18.96
CA TYR A 27 1.78 -5.52 -18.81
C TYR A 27 0.70 -4.46 -19.00
N SER A 28 -0.43 -4.87 -19.56
CA SER A 28 -1.61 -4.03 -19.71
C SER A 28 -2.89 -4.85 -19.66
N SER A 29 -3.87 -4.42 -18.87
CA SER A 29 -5.21 -5.01 -18.80
C SER A 29 -6.27 -3.92 -18.72
N VAL A 30 -7.48 -4.22 -19.20
CA VAL A 30 -8.60 -3.29 -19.14
C VAL A 30 -9.34 -3.45 -17.81
N MET A 31 -9.58 -2.33 -17.13
CA MET A 31 -10.59 -2.19 -16.09
C MET A 31 -11.88 -1.69 -16.76
N ALA A 32 -12.97 -2.45 -16.66
CA ALA A 32 -14.25 -2.07 -17.26
C ALA A 32 -14.82 -0.80 -16.58
N GLY A 33 -15.63 -0.04 -17.32
CA GLY A 33 -16.34 1.11 -16.77
C GLY A 33 -17.46 0.73 -15.79
N GLY A 34 -18.15 1.74 -15.27
CA GLY A 34 -19.21 1.54 -14.28
C GLY A 34 -18.69 1.29 -12.87
N LEU A 35 -17.52 1.85 -12.57
CA LEU A 35 -16.86 1.74 -11.29
C LEU A 35 -17.59 2.56 -10.21
N ALA A 36 -17.63 2.04 -9.00
CA ALA A 36 -18.25 2.72 -7.86
C ALA A 36 -17.30 3.78 -7.27
N ASP A 37 -17.87 4.73 -6.52
CA ASP A 37 -17.05 5.61 -5.69
C ASP A 37 -16.24 4.79 -4.68
N GLY A 38 -15.00 5.17 -4.45
CA GLY A 38 -14.10 4.51 -3.53
C GLY A 38 -13.14 3.53 -4.21
N TRP A 39 -12.70 2.52 -3.48
CA TRP A 39 -11.76 1.52 -3.98
C TRP A 39 -12.44 0.53 -4.92
N ASN A 40 -11.84 0.33 -6.08
CA ASN A 40 -12.24 -0.67 -7.07
C ASN A 40 -11.06 -1.62 -7.28
N THR A 41 -11.29 -2.92 -7.17
CA THR A 41 -10.26 -3.96 -7.25
C THR A 41 -10.31 -4.67 -8.59
N LYS A 42 -9.16 -4.93 -9.17
CA LYS A 42 -8.97 -5.81 -10.33
C LYS A 42 -8.07 -6.96 -9.93
N ASP A 43 -8.59 -8.16 -9.97
CA ASP A 43 -7.81 -9.37 -9.75
C ASP A 43 -6.98 -9.68 -11.03
N LEU A 44 -5.70 -9.88 -10.85
CA LEU A 44 -4.73 -10.22 -11.89
C LEU A 44 -3.97 -11.52 -11.56
N SER A 45 -4.39 -12.26 -10.54
CA SER A 45 -3.71 -13.49 -10.07
C SER A 45 -3.56 -14.54 -11.17
N ASP A 46 -4.54 -14.66 -12.07
CA ASP A 46 -4.55 -15.61 -13.16
C ASP A 46 -3.63 -15.20 -14.34
N GLN A 47 -3.02 -14.03 -14.30
CA GLN A 47 -2.28 -13.50 -15.45
C GLN A 47 -0.83 -13.93 -15.51
N GLY A 48 -0.35 -14.62 -14.48
CA GLY A 48 1.04 -15.12 -14.42
C GLY A 48 2.08 -14.00 -14.44
N ILE A 49 1.73 -12.82 -13.91
CA ILE A 49 2.64 -11.68 -13.84
C ILE A 49 3.61 -11.94 -12.69
N ALA A 50 4.91 -11.91 -12.98
CA ALA A 50 5.96 -11.97 -11.98
C ALA A 50 6.82 -10.71 -12.07
N VAL A 51 7.16 -10.13 -10.92
CA VAL A 51 8.04 -8.99 -10.78
C VAL A 51 9.19 -9.36 -9.85
N SER A 52 10.41 -8.97 -10.19
CA SER A 52 11.61 -9.29 -9.41
C SER A 52 12.37 -8.04 -8.94
N ASP A 53 11.99 -6.90 -9.46
CA ASP A 53 12.66 -5.62 -9.24
C ASP A 53 11.61 -4.53 -9.01
N ASP A 54 12.04 -3.31 -8.76
CA ASP A 54 11.16 -2.16 -8.68
C ASP A 54 10.35 -2.00 -9.97
N PHE A 55 9.09 -1.64 -9.83
CA PHE A 55 8.21 -1.43 -10.96
C PHE A 55 7.17 -0.35 -10.67
N TRP A 56 6.52 0.12 -11.72
CA TRP A 56 5.51 1.17 -11.62
C TRP A 56 4.14 0.63 -12.02
N ILE A 57 3.13 1.04 -11.25
CA ILE A 57 1.73 0.83 -11.63
C ILE A 57 1.17 2.13 -12.19
N GLY A 58 0.42 2.02 -13.27
CA GLY A 58 -0.20 3.16 -13.92
C GLY A 58 -1.58 2.86 -14.45
N ALA A 59 -2.27 3.93 -14.81
CA ALA A 59 -3.55 3.87 -15.48
C ALA A 59 -3.51 4.72 -16.74
N LYS A 60 -4.06 4.19 -17.84
CA LYS A 60 -4.24 4.93 -19.08
C LYS A 60 -5.71 5.04 -19.42
N GLU A 61 -6.21 6.25 -19.46
CA GLU A 61 -7.58 6.56 -19.81
C GLU A 61 -7.86 6.32 -21.31
N PHE A 62 -9.09 5.92 -21.61
CA PHE A 62 -9.61 5.90 -22.99
C PHE A 62 -10.14 7.28 -23.42
N SER A 63 -10.58 8.08 -22.45
CA SER A 63 -11.10 9.44 -22.66
C SER A 63 -10.80 10.31 -21.43
N SER A 64 -10.92 11.62 -21.57
CA SER A 64 -10.54 12.62 -20.56
C SER A 64 -11.45 12.70 -19.31
N SER A 65 -12.19 11.65 -18.99
CA SER A 65 -13.23 11.71 -17.95
C SER A 65 -13.15 10.61 -16.88
N SER A 66 -11.97 10.06 -16.61
CA SER A 66 -11.80 9.10 -15.52
C SER A 66 -11.02 9.74 -14.37
N PRO A 67 -11.70 10.32 -13.37
CA PRO A 67 -11.02 10.95 -12.25
C PRO A 67 -10.41 9.88 -11.34
N TYR A 68 -9.09 9.83 -11.26
CA TYR A 68 -8.38 9.05 -10.24
C TYR A 68 -8.31 9.84 -8.93
N GLY A 69 -8.36 9.13 -7.81
CA GLY A 69 -8.06 9.74 -6.52
C GLY A 69 -6.62 10.26 -6.50
N LEU A 70 -6.45 11.48 -6.06
CA LEU A 70 -5.15 12.10 -5.82
C LEU A 70 -5.13 12.58 -4.37
N ASP A 71 -4.17 12.08 -3.61
CA ASP A 71 -3.85 12.58 -2.29
C ASP A 71 -2.91 13.78 -2.45
N THR A 72 -3.39 14.95 -2.06
CA THR A 72 -2.63 16.22 -2.13
C THR A 72 -2.11 16.67 -0.77
N ASP A 73 -2.44 15.96 0.30
CA ASP A 73 -2.00 16.28 1.67
C ASP A 73 -0.54 15.85 1.89
N SER A 74 -0.07 14.91 1.10
CA SER A 74 1.31 14.45 1.09
C SER A 74 1.82 14.30 -0.35
N ASN A 75 3.13 14.43 -0.56
CA ASN A 75 3.77 14.18 -1.84
C ASN A 75 5.05 13.38 -1.64
N ALA A 76 4.98 12.08 -1.97
CA ALA A 76 6.14 11.20 -1.91
C ALA A 76 7.13 11.40 -3.06
N GLY A 77 6.79 12.24 -4.06
CA GLY A 77 7.62 12.49 -5.23
C GLY A 77 7.72 11.33 -6.22
N VAL A 78 6.82 10.35 -6.10
CA VAL A 78 6.82 9.10 -6.87
C VAL A 78 5.60 8.95 -7.77
N SER A 79 4.93 10.04 -8.09
CA SER A 79 3.79 10.01 -9.01
C SER A 79 4.09 10.82 -10.26
N TYR A 80 3.82 10.23 -11.42
CA TYR A 80 4.12 10.82 -12.71
C TYR A 80 2.93 10.74 -13.65
N SER A 81 2.86 11.66 -14.60
CA SER A 81 1.90 11.64 -15.70
C SER A 81 2.61 11.85 -17.04
N ARG A 82 2.02 11.35 -18.12
CA ARG A 82 2.43 11.69 -19.48
C ARG A 82 1.23 11.78 -20.42
N VAL A 83 1.34 12.58 -21.45
CA VAL A 83 0.33 12.71 -22.49
C VAL A 83 0.71 11.83 -23.69
N GLY A 84 -0.15 10.89 -24.04
CA GLY A 84 0.11 9.93 -25.12
C GLY A 84 1.13 8.86 -24.72
N SER A 85 1.49 8.00 -25.67
CA SER A 85 2.43 6.90 -25.43
C SER A 85 3.90 7.27 -25.64
N ALA A 86 4.17 8.42 -26.24
CA ALA A 86 5.52 8.89 -26.59
C ALA A 86 5.88 10.21 -25.88
N GLY A 87 5.04 10.73 -24.99
CA GLY A 87 5.34 11.92 -24.21
C GLY A 87 6.31 11.62 -23.07
N ASP A 88 7.00 12.66 -22.60
CA ASP A 88 7.88 12.55 -21.44
C ASP A 88 7.06 12.44 -20.14
N TRP A 89 7.58 11.70 -19.16
CA TRP A 89 7.02 11.62 -17.84
C TRP A 89 7.24 12.93 -17.08
N THR A 90 6.19 13.43 -16.47
CA THR A 90 6.22 14.65 -15.65
C THR A 90 5.70 14.31 -14.27
N SER A 91 6.43 14.73 -13.23
CA SER A 91 5.98 14.52 -11.84
C SER A 91 4.64 15.21 -11.55
N ILE A 92 3.82 14.58 -10.74
CA ILE A 92 2.55 15.10 -10.24
C ILE A 92 2.77 15.56 -8.79
N ASP A 93 2.20 16.71 -8.44
CA ASP A 93 2.19 17.18 -7.06
C ASP A 93 1.06 16.48 -6.30
N GLY A 94 1.41 15.40 -5.60
CA GLY A 94 0.51 14.51 -4.87
C GLY A 94 0.76 13.05 -5.18
N ASN A 95 0.02 12.17 -4.51
CA ASN A 95 0.11 10.72 -4.69
C ASN A 95 -1.14 10.19 -5.38
N LEU A 96 -0.97 9.48 -6.50
CA LEU A 96 -2.07 8.76 -7.12
C LEU A 96 -2.53 7.62 -6.20
N MET A 97 -3.84 7.58 -5.92
CA MET A 97 -4.43 6.56 -5.04
C MET A 97 -4.59 5.23 -5.79
N MET A 98 -3.47 4.56 -6.00
CA MET A 98 -3.39 3.20 -6.55
C MET A 98 -2.66 2.29 -5.58
N ARG A 99 -3.11 1.04 -5.47
CA ARG A 99 -2.48 0.00 -4.65
C ARG A 99 -2.36 -1.26 -5.48
N ILE A 100 -1.28 -2.00 -5.24
CA ILE A 100 -1.10 -3.33 -5.79
C ILE A 100 -0.83 -4.29 -4.65
N TYR A 101 -1.44 -5.47 -4.72
CA TYR A 101 -1.18 -6.57 -3.81
C TYR A 101 -0.40 -7.61 -4.58
N LEU A 102 0.76 -7.99 -4.06
CA LEU A 102 1.62 -9.01 -4.65
C LEU A 102 1.49 -10.30 -3.84
N ASP A 103 1.33 -11.42 -4.54
CA ASP A 103 1.50 -12.74 -3.94
C ASP A 103 2.97 -13.14 -4.10
N CYS A 104 3.69 -13.10 -3.04
CA CYS A 104 5.11 -13.47 -3.01
C CYS A 104 5.35 -14.81 -2.30
N GLY A 105 4.30 -15.60 -2.04
CA GLY A 105 4.41 -16.86 -1.33
C GLY A 105 4.93 -16.68 0.10
N GLU A 106 5.81 -17.59 0.55
CA GLU A 106 6.34 -17.59 1.92
C GLU A 106 7.53 -16.62 2.15
N ASN A 107 7.92 -15.82 1.14
CA ASN A 107 9.15 -15.02 1.17
C ASN A 107 8.93 -13.52 0.88
N CYS A 108 7.82 -12.96 1.34
CA CYS A 108 7.57 -11.52 1.19
C CYS A 108 8.29 -10.69 2.25
N ASP A 109 9.42 -10.10 1.89
CA ASP A 109 10.09 -9.08 2.71
C ASP A 109 9.72 -7.65 2.24
N GLY A 110 8.44 -7.33 2.10
CA GLY A 110 8.05 -5.94 1.91
C GLY A 110 6.95 -5.68 0.88
N GLY A 111 5.87 -5.05 1.29
CA GLY A 111 4.87 -4.37 0.47
C GLY A 111 3.47 -4.96 0.44
N GLY A 112 3.18 -6.08 1.11
CA GLY A 112 1.82 -6.52 1.40
C GLY A 112 1.19 -5.70 2.53
N GLU A 113 -0.13 -5.74 2.69
CA GLU A 113 -0.73 -5.34 3.96
C GLU A 113 0.00 -6.14 5.07
N PRO A 114 0.41 -5.50 6.15
CA PRO A 114 1.11 -6.19 7.23
C PRO A 114 0.31 -7.42 7.67
N ASN A 115 0.93 -8.60 7.67
CA ASN A 115 0.30 -9.81 8.16
C ASN A 115 0.56 -9.90 9.67
N CYS A 116 -0.15 -9.07 10.43
CA CYS A 116 0.02 -9.01 11.86
C CYS A 116 -1.22 -9.47 12.61
N THR A 117 -0.99 -10.08 13.76
CA THR A 117 -2.00 -10.22 14.81
C THR A 117 -1.82 -9.03 15.75
N ALA A 118 -2.82 -8.14 15.84
CA ALA A 118 -2.72 -6.97 16.70
C ALA A 118 -2.36 -7.39 18.13
N GLY A 119 -1.27 -6.83 18.65
CA GLY A 119 -0.75 -7.12 19.97
C GLY A 119 0.26 -8.26 20.09
N ASP A 120 0.48 -9.05 19.03
CA ASP A 120 1.50 -10.11 18.96
C ASP A 120 2.73 -9.60 18.19
N ILE A 121 3.51 -8.74 18.83
CA ILE A 121 4.63 -8.03 18.20
C ILE A 121 5.80 -8.95 17.89
N ASN A 122 5.99 -10.02 18.67
CA ASN A 122 7.06 -10.97 18.49
C ASN A 122 6.66 -12.17 17.60
N SER A 123 5.39 -12.24 17.17
CA SER A 123 4.81 -13.28 16.31
C SER A 123 4.94 -14.70 16.88
N ASP A 124 4.84 -14.84 18.23
CA ASP A 124 4.89 -16.14 18.90
C ASP A 124 3.49 -16.78 19.09
N GLY A 125 2.43 -16.07 18.67
CA GLY A 125 1.04 -16.49 18.78
C GLY A 125 0.41 -16.23 20.14
N ILE A 126 1.09 -15.54 21.06
CA ILE A 126 0.62 -15.30 22.44
C ILE A 126 0.80 -13.83 22.81
N ILE A 127 -0.28 -13.09 22.95
CA ILE A 127 -0.23 -11.70 23.43
C ILE A 127 0.10 -11.69 24.92
N ASN A 128 1.29 -11.21 25.29
CA ASN A 128 1.80 -11.22 26.65
C ASN A 128 2.75 -10.04 26.94
N VAL A 129 3.42 -10.07 28.11
CA VAL A 129 4.30 -8.97 28.55
C VAL A 129 5.53 -8.78 27.63
N LEU A 130 5.94 -9.78 26.87
CA LEU A 130 7.07 -9.66 25.94
C LEU A 130 6.74 -8.72 24.77
N ASP A 131 5.46 -8.69 24.36
CA ASP A 131 4.97 -7.78 23.33
C ASP A 131 4.97 -6.33 23.83
N ILE A 132 4.58 -6.13 25.10
CA ILE A 132 4.69 -4.82 25.74
C ILE A 132 6.15 -4.33 25.75
N VAL A 133 7.10 -5.21 26.09
CA VAL A 133 8.53 -4.86 26.10
C VAL A 133 9.00 -4.48 24.70
N SER A 134 8.55 -5.20 23.66
CA SER A 134 8.87 -4.90 22.27
C SER A 134 8.31 -3.53 21.87
N THR A 135 7.06 -3.23 22.19
CA THR A 135 6.42 -1.93 21.93
C THR A 135 7.18 -0.78 22.64
N VAL A 136 7.57 -0.98 23.91
CA VAL A 136 8.39 0.01 24.66
C VAL A 136 9.71 0.29 23.95
N ASN A 137 10.40 -0.73 23.44
CA ASN A 137 11.66 -0.56 22.72
C ASN A 137 11.47 0.28 21.44
N PHE A 138 10.36 0.13 20.73
CA PHE A 138 10.03 0.95 19.56
C PHE A 138 9.78 2.41 19.95
N ILE A 139 8.97 2.65 20.97
CA ILE A 139 8.66 4.00 21.47
C ILE A 139 9.93 4.72 21.93
N MET A 140 10.85 4.00 22.57
CA MET A 140 12.13 4.55 23.03
C MET A 140 13.19 4.65 21.93
N ASN A 141 12.89 4.27 20.69
CA ASN A 141 13.84 4.19 19.57
C ASN A 141 15.06 3.30 19.85
N LEU A 142 14.91 2.28 20.67
CA LEU A 142 15.93 1.26 20.95
C LEU A 142 15.91 0.14 19.89
N ALA A 143 14.82 0.01 19.16
CA ALA A 143 14.66 -0.88 18.00
C ALA A 143 13.78 -0.18 16.96
N THR A 144 13.93 -0.58 15.69
CA THR A 144 13.07 -0.14 14.60
C THR A 144 12.14 -1.30 14.21
N PRO A 145 10.80 -1.14 14.26
CA PRO A 145 9.90 -2.19 13.84
C PRO A 145 9.98 -2.39 12.32
N ASN A 146 9.78 -3.63 11.86
CA ASN A 146 9.37 -3.89 10.48
C ASN A 146 7.86 -3.63 10.33
N ASP A 147 7.31 -3.77 9.12
CA ASP A 147 5.91 -3.43 8.83
C ASP A 147 4.92 -4.30 9.63
N ASP A 148 5.17 -5.60 9.79
CA ASP A 148 4.33 -6.49 10.61
C ASP A 148 4.38 -6.13 12.09
N GLN A 149 5.56 -5.80 12.59
CA GLN A 149 5.74 -5.36 13.98
C GLN A 149 5.11 -4.00 14.24
N ALA A 150 5.21 -3.08 13.27
CA ALA A 150 4.55 -1.77 13.37
C ALA A 150 3.03 -1.92 13.40
N CYS A 151 2.49 -2.76 12.52
CA CYS A 151 1.06 -3.10 12.50
C CYS A 151 0.61 -3.75 13.83
N ALA A 152 1.37 -4.72 14.36
CA ALA A 152 1.02 -5.39 15.60
C ALA A 152 1.11 -4.47 16.83
N ALA A 153 2.05 -3.50 16.82
CA ALA A 153 2.31 -2.58 17.91
C ALA A 153 1.34 -1.40 17.96
N ASP A 154 0.78 -0.97 16.83
CA ASP A 154 -0.32 0.00 16.75
C ASP A 154 -1.64 -0.69 17.10
N TYR A 155 -1.79 -1.01 18.37
CA TYR A 155 -2.92 -1.83 18.84
C TYR A 155 -4.25 -1.10 18.77
N ASN A 156 -4.26 0.22 18.94
CA ASN A 156 -5.46 1.04 18.89
C ASN A 156 -5.83 1.47 17.45
N GLY A 157 -4.95 1.26 16.46
CA GLY A 157 -5.18 1.54 15.05
C GLY A 157 -5.17 3.04 14.70
N ASP A 158 -4.51 3.87 15.51
CA ASP A 158 -4.46 5.33 15.27
C ASP A 158 -3.32 5.76 14.34
N GLY A 159 -2.49 4.82 13.89
CA GLY A 159 -1.36 5.05 12.99
C GLY A 159 -0.09 5.49 13.69
N THR A 160 -0.04 5.46 15.06
CA THR A 160 1.11 5.93 15.83
C THR A 160 1.44 5.02 16.99
N ILE A 161 2.58 4.35 16.96
CA ILE A 161 3.03 3.51 18.09
C ILE A 161 3.42 4.42 19.26
N ASN A 162 2.62 4.39 20.34
CA ASN A 162 2.80 5.22 21.51
C ASN A 162 2.31 4.55 22.80
N VAL A 163 2.30 5.29 23.91
CA VAL A 163 1.91 4.75 25.24
C VAL A 163 0.44 4.30 25.30
N LEU A 164 -0.44 4.81 24.42
CA LEU A 164 -1.84 4.41 24.39
C LEU A 164 -2.02 2.96 23.91
N ASP A 165 -1.14 2.49 23.02
CA ASP A 165 -1.10 1.08 22.60
C ASP A 165 -0.69 0.19 23.77
N ILE A 166 0.30 0.59 24.54
CA ILE A 166 0.71 -0.14 25.75
C ILE A 166 -0.45 -0.25 26.73
N VAL A 167 -1.19 0.83 26.97
CA VAL A 167 -2.36 0.80 27.88
C VAL A 167 -3.42 -0.17 27.37
N SER A 168 -3.65 -0.19 26.07
CA SER A 168 -4.62 -1.09 25.44
C SER A 168 -4.17 -2.55 25.54
N LEU A 169 -2.89 -2.84 25.28
CA LEU A 169 -2.30 -4.17 25.43
C LEU A 169 -2.36 -4.69 26.88
N VAL A 170 -2.03 -3.83 27.85
CA VAL A 170 -2.13 -4.17 29.29
C VAL A 170 -3.58 -4.54 29.63
N GLY A 171 -4.57 -3.79 29.13
CA GLY A 171 -5.98 -4.07 29.35
C GLY A 171 -6.33 -5.51 28.94
N ILE A 172 -5.93 -5.95 27.74
CA ILE A 172 -6.20 -7.32 27.26
C ILE A 172 -5.46 -8.39 28.05
N ILE A 173 -4.18 -8.18 28.36
CA ILE A 173 -3.36 -9.16 29.07
C ILE A 173 -3.89 -9.37 30.50
N THR A 174 -4.44 -8.34 31.13
CA THR A 174 -4.98 -8.40 32.48
C THR A 174 -6.46 -8.78 32.55
N GLY A 175 -7.12 -8.98 31.41
CA GLY A 175 -8.52 -9.41 31.35
C GLY A 175 -9.51 -8.28 31.61
N GLY A 176 -9.14 -7.04 31.23
CA GLY A 176 -10.00 -5.84 31.33
C GLY A 176 -11.12 -5.82 30.30
#